data_67a0ea8cacbeba340394567bf73b2a94
#
_entry.id   67a0ea8cacbeba340394567bf73b2a94
#
_cell.length_a   1.000
_cell.length_b   1.000
_cell.length_c   1.000
_cell.angle_alpha   90.00
_cell.angle_beta   90.00
_cell.angle_gamma   90.00
#
_symmetry.space_group_name_H-M   'P 1'
#
loop_
_entity.id
_entity.type
_entity.pdbx_description
1 polymer ?
#
loop_
_entity_poly.entity_id
_entity_poly.type
_entity_poly.pdbx_seq_one_letter_code
_entity_poly.pdbx_strand_id
1 'polypeptide(L)'
;IGATIAWKKFHSPLMLLLMLGIQLLIDVAWSYISTYSFFRNNPAKRTVLIYRNNLDKLRFGNIKGKAVSRMYKIVDEIEYDGTFTELRDRLSGYEAVFVTGVNSRCRNGILKYCKEEGIPGFFLPHVGDVIMQDARHIQTFDAPVLYVNRRGLKVEYAFIKRAFDIFASLLGILILWPLMLITAMAIKLYDHGPALYKQ
;
A
#
# COMPACT_ATOMS: atom_id res chain seq x y z
N ILE A 1 0.40 35.84 -13.82
CA ILE A 1 0.58 36.59 -15.10
C ILE A 1 1.44 35.74 -16.07
N GLY A 2 2.53 35.10 -15.65
CA GLY A 2 3.37 34.26 -16.54
C GLY A 2 2.66 33.03 -17.14
N ALA A 3 1.84 32.33 -16.35
CA ALA A 3 1.12 31.12 -16.78
C ALA A 3 0.03 31.41 -17.84
N THR A 4 -0.63 32.55 -17.75
CA THR A 4 -1.68 32.94 -18.71
C THR A 4 -1.12 33.37 -20.08
N ILE A 5 0.13 33.85 -20.13
CA ILE A 5 0.82 34.20 -21.39
C ILE A 5 1.28 32.95 -22.12
N ALA A 6 1.74 31.93 -21.36
CA ALA A 6 2.13 30.64 -21.95
C ALA A 6 0.92 29.90 -22.57
N TRP A 7 -0.25 29.97 -21.94
CA TRP A 7 -1.48 29.32 -22.42
C TRP A 7 -1.96 29.86 -23.77
N LYS A 8 -1.82 31.17 -24.02
CA LYS A 8 -2.23 31.81 -25.28
C LYS A 8 -1.35 31.45 -26.48
N LYS A 9 -0.14 30.92 -26.31
CA LYS A 9 0.78 30.52 -27.38
C LYS A 9 0.62 29.08 -27.86
N PHE A 10 -0.09 28.21 -27.12
CA PHE A 10 -0.34 26.82 -27.53
C PHE A 10 -1.55 26.73 -28.46
N HIS A 11 -1.32 26.99 -29.75
CA HIS A 11 -2.39 27.08 -30.74
C HIS A 11 -2.75 25.75 -31.43
N SER A 12 -2.05 24.64 -31.15
CA SER A 12 -2.44 23.36 -31.75
C SER A 12 -2.41 22.20 -30.75
N PRO A 13 -3.52 21.45 -30.63
CA PRO A 13 -3.58 20.25 -29.79
C PRO A 13 -2.56 19.18 -30.22
N LEU A 14 -2.11 19.24 -31.45
CA LEU A 14 -1.08 18.34 -32.01
C LEU A 14 0.27 18.51 -31.30
N MET A 15 0.69 19.75 -30.98
CA MET A 15 1.93 19.98 -30.23
C MET A 15 1.87 19.42 -28.81
N LEU A 16 0.73 19.53 -28.13
CA LEU A 16 0.53 18.97 -26.80
C LEU A 16 0.61 17.44 -26.82
N LEU A 17 -0.03 16.80 -27.83
CA LEU A 17 0.05 15.35 -28.02
C LEU A 17 1.48 14.90 -28.32
N LEU A 18 2.22 15.65 -29.11
CA LEU A 18 3.60 15.35 -29.46
C LEU A 18 4.52 15.47 -28.24
N MET A 19 4.37 16.53 -27.42
CA MET A 19 5.09 16.68 -26.16
C MET A 19 4.77 15.54 -25.19
N LEU A 20 3.50 15.18 -25.06
CA LEU A 20 3.06 14.07 -24.19
C LEU A 20 3.63 12.73 -24.67
N GLY A 21 3.69 12.50 -25.99
CA GLY A 21 4.32 11.31 -26.57
C GLY A 21 5.82 11.25 -26.29
N ILE A 22 6.53 12.37 -26.44
CA ILE A 22 7.97 12.44 -26.14
C ILE A 22 8.20 12.22 -24.64
N GLN A 23 7.40 12.82 -23.76
CA GLN A 23 7.51 12.64 -22.33
C GLN A 23 7.29 11.18 -21.92
N LEU A 24 6.26 10.52 -22.45
CA LEU A 24 6.01 9.09 -22.23
C LEU A 24 7.20 8.22 -22.67
N LEU A 25 7.80 8.51 -23.82
CA LEU A 25 8.99 7.77 -24.28
C LEU A 25 10.17 7.95 -23.32
N ILE A 26 10.41 9.18 -22.85
CA ILE A 26 11.47 9.48 -21.89
C ILE A 26 11.21 8.74 -20.57
N ASP A 27 9.98 8.79 -20.05
CA ASP A 27 9.61 8.14 -18.78
C ASP A 27 9.77 6.62 -18.88
N VAL A 28 9.34 6.00 -19.98
CA VAL A 28 9.52 4.55 -20.20
C VAL A 28 10.99 4.19 -20.33
N ALA A 29 11.77 4.95 -21.09
CA ALA A 29 13.20 4.72 -21.24
C ALA A 29 13.93 4.89 -19.89
N TRP A 30 13.62 5.93 -19.15
CA TRP A 30 14.19 6.18 -17.83
C TRP A 30 13.83 5.08 -16.84
N SER A 31 12.57 4.65 -16.80
CA SER A 31 12.12 3.54 -15.95
C SER A 31 12.86 2.24 -16.27
N TYR A 32 13.04 1.94 -17.54
CA TYR A 32 13.77 0.75 -17.98
C TYR A 32 15.25 0.81 -17.58
N ILE A 33 15.94 1.92 -17.89
CA ILE A 33 17.36 2.13 -17.58
C ILE A 33 17.59 2.10 -16.07
N SER A 34 16.74 2.81 -15.31
CA SER A 34 16.83 2.87 -13.84
C SER A 34 16.64 1.49 -13.23
N THR A 35 15.62 0.75 -13.66
CA THR A 35 15.33 -0.61 -13.17
C THR A 35 16.48 -1.56 -13.51
N TYR A 36 16.99 -1.52 -14.74
CA TYR A 36 18.09 -2.35 -15.18
C TYR A 36 19.37 -2.06 -14.39
N SER A 37 19.73 -0.78 -14.23
CA SER A 37 20.89 -0.34 -13.47
C SER A 37 20.79 -0.74 -12.00
N PHE A 38 19.61 -0.58 -11.40
CA PHE A 38 19.36 -0.97 -10.01
C PHE A 38 19.62 -2.48 -9.78
N PHE A 39 19.02 -3.35 -10.58
CA PHE A 39 19.20 -4.79 -10.42
C PHE A 39 20.58 -5.31 -10.82
N ARG A 40 21.26 -4.61 -11.71
CA ARG A 40 22.65 -4.93 -12.05
C ARG A 40 23.62 -4.63 -10.91
N ASN A 41 23.40 -3.51 -10.20
CA ASN A 41 24.27 -3.08 -9.11
C ASN A 41 23.86 -3.72 -7.76
N ASN A 42 22.67 -4.29 -7.64
CA ASN A 42 22.18 -4.93 -6.44
C ASN A 42 21.85 -6.41 -6.73
N PRO A 43 22.82 -7.30 -6.64
CA PRO A 43 22.58 -8.73 -6.82
C PRO A 43 21.59 -9.27 -5.79
N ALA A 44 20.86 -10.31 -6.14
CA ALA A 44 19.86 -10.88 -5.25
C ALA A 44 20.51 -11.43 -3.98
N LYS A 45 20.05 -10.99 -2.82
CA LYS A 45 20.52 -11.41 -1.50
C LYS A 45 20.21 -12.88 -1.22
N ARG A 46 21.18 -13.60 -0.67
CA ARG A 46 21.01 -14.98 -0.23
C ARG A 46 20.07 -15.03 0.95
N THR A 47 18.94 -15.70 0.78
CA THR A 47 17.84 -15.66 1.74
C THR A 47 17.43 -17.06 2.16
N VAL A 48 17.13 -17.24 3.43
CA VAL A 48 16.55 -18.47 3.98
C VAL A 48 15.07 -18.29 4.25
N LEU A 49 14.27 -19.30 3.94
CA LEU A 49 12.85 -19.37 4.29
C LEU A 49 12.66 -20.33 5.47
N ILE A 50 12.13 -19.82 6.57
CA ILE A 50 11.79 -20.60 7.76
C ILE A 50 10.27 -20.73 7.84
N TYR A 51 9.79 -21.95 7.90
CA TYR A 51 8.36 -22.23 7.97
C TYR A 51 8.09 -23.38 8.95
N ARG A 52 6.86 -23.46 9.46
CA ARG A 52 6.47 -24.51 10.39
C ARG A 52 5.93 -25.75 9.69
N ASN A 53 5.14 -25.56 8.64
CA ASN A 53 4.50 -26.65 7.90
C ASN A 53 4.35 -26.28 6.41
N ASN A 54 4.05 -27.27 5.60
CA ASN A 54 3.88 -27.09 4.15
C ASN A 54 2.77 -26.12 3.76
N LEU A 55 1.72 -25.94 4.58
CA LEU A 55 0.66 -24.97 4.32
C LEU A 55 1.17 -23.54 4.45
N ASP A 56 2.04 -23.27 5.42
CA ASP A 56 2.65 -21.96 5.61
C ASP A 56 3.63 -21.64 4.47
N LYS A 57 4.37 -22.64 4.00
CA LYS A 57 5.22 -22.52 2.81
C LYS A 57 4.39 -22.14 1.56
N LEU A 58 3.26 -22.81 1.33
CA LEU A 58 2.37 -22.53 0.21
C LEU A 58 1.77 -21.11 0.31
N ARG A 59 1.36 -20.69 1.50
CA ARG A 59 0.88 -19.31 1.75
C ARG A 59 1.93 -18.28 1.39
N PHE A 60 3.17 -18.51 1.78
CA PHE A 60 4.28 -17.63 1.42
C PHE A 60 4.50 -17.59 -0.09
N GLY A 61 4.48 -18.73 -0.77
CA GLY A 61 4.62 -18.82 -2.22
C GLY A 61 3.60 -17.98 -2.98
N ASN A 62 2.37 -17.92 -2.50
CA ASN A 62 1.29 -17.10 -3.09
C ASN A 62 1.48 -15.59 -2.86
N ILE A 63 2.15 -15.18 -1.78
CA ILE A 63 2.38 -13.78 -1.42
C ILE A 63 3.66 -13.23 -2.06
N LYS A 64 4.60 -14.09 -2.40
CA LYS A 64 5.88 -13.72 -2.96
C LYS A 64 5.72 -13.07 -4.34
N GLY A 65 5.75 -11.74 -4.38
CA GLY A 65 5.68 -10.98 -5.63
C GLY A 65 6.97 -11.09 -6.47
N LYS A 66 6.84 -10.82 -7.78
CA LYS A 66 7.97 -10.83 -8.74
C LYS A 66 9.14 -9.92 -8.31
N ALA A 67 8.85 -8.77 -7.72
CA ALA A 67 9.86 -7.82 -7.24
C ALA A 67 10.70 -8.42 -6.10
N VAL A 68 10.04 -9.03 -5.12
CA VAL A 68 10.71 -9.70 -3.99
C VAL A 68 11.59 -10.85 -4.49
N SER A 69 11.13 -11.61 -5.48
CA SER A 69 11.90 -12.72 -6.07
C SER A 69 13.16 -12.28 -6.80
N ARG A 70 13.21 -11.04 -7.32
CA ARG A 70 14.40 -10.48 -7.95
C ARG A 70 15.43 -9.96 -6.96
N MET A 71 14.98 -9.47 -5.80
CA MET A 71 15.86 -8.90 -4.76
C MET A 71 16.37 -9.95 -3.76
N TYR A 72 15.60 -11.02 -3.55
CA TYR A 72 15.86 -12.04 -2.55
C TYR A 72 15.76 -13.43 -3.15
N LYS A 73 16.92 -14.11 -3.26
CA LYS A 73 16.98 -15.48 -3.76
C LYS A 73 16.90 -16.44 -2.57
N ILE A 74 15.82 -17.19 -2.45
CA ILE A 74 15.72 -18.26 -1.47
C ILE A 74 16.71 -19.35 -1.87
N VAL A 75 17.73 -19.53 -1.05
CA VAL A 75 18.81 -20.52 -1.25
C VAL A 75 18.52 -21.76 -0.44
N ASP A 76 17.91 -21.58 0.73
CA ASP A 76 17.61 -22.67 1.65
C ASP A 76 16.22 -22.54 2.27
N GLU A 77 15.63 -23.65 2.63
CA GLU A 77 14.32 -23.75 3.24
C GLU A 77 14.41 -24.63 4.49
N ILE A 78 14.01 -24.06 5.63
CA ILE A 78 14.12 -24.73 6.93
C ILE A 78 12.72 -24.92 7.50
N GLU A 79 12.30 -26.19 7.60
CA GLU A 79 11.12 -26.52 8.38
C GLU A 79 11.51 -26.58 9.86
N TYR A 80 10.87 -25.75 10.68
CA TYR A 80 11.27 -25.60 12.06
C TYR A 80 10.11 -25.23 13.00
N ASP A 81 9.97 -25.96 14.08
CA ASP A 81 9.00 -25.71 15.17
C ASP A 81 9.65 -25.75 16.58
N GLY A 82 10.97 -25.62 16.64
CA GLY A 82 11.74 -25.68 17.89
C GLY A 82 12.02 -24.31 18.53
N THR A 83 13.10 -24.30 19.31
CA THR A 83 13.54 -23.11 20.06
C THR A 83 14.57 -22.32 19.23
N PHE A 84 14.51 -21.00 19.26
CA PHE A 84 15.43 -20.14 18.50
C PHE A 84 16.92 -20.44 18.73
N THR A 85 17.29 -20.90 19.93
CA THR A 85 18.68 -21.19 20.29
C THR A 85 19.34 -22.20 19.33
N GLU A 86 18.62 -23.23 18.91
CA GLU A 86 19.10 -24.25 17.97
C GLU A 86 19.17 -23.76 16.53
N LEU A 87 18.31 -22.78 16.21
CA LEU A 87 18.23 -22.21 14.88
C LEU A 87 19.29 -21.14 14.61
N ARG A 88 19.77 -20.47 15.66
CA ARG A 88 20.68 -19.32 15.58
C ARG A 88 21.92 -19.62 14.73
N ASP A 89 22.57 -20.74 15.00
CA ASP A 89 23.83 -21.11 14.31
C ASP A 89 23.60 -21.40 12.82
N ARG A 90 22.39 -21.87 12.48
CA ARG A 90 22.00 -22.16 11.10
C ARG A 90 21.66 -20.92 10.29
N LEU A 91 21.41 -19.79 10.95
CA LEU A 91 21.08 -18.52 10.30
C LEU A 91 22.34 -17.74 9.90
N SER A 92 23.50 -18.12 10.38
CA SER A 92 24.75 -17.45 10.01
C SER A 92 25.06 -17.66 8.52
N GLY A 93 25.38 -16.56 7.81
CA GLY A 93 25.74 -16.59 6.39
C GLY A 93 24.58 -16.30 5.42
N TYR A 94 23.37 -16.03 5.90
CA TYR A 94 22.29 -15.50 5.08
C TYR A 94 22.19 -13.99 5.21
N GLU A 95 21.87 -13.34 4.09
CA GLU A 95 21.74 -11.87 4.01
C GLU A 95 20.32 -11.38 4.26
N ALA A 96 19.34 -12.29 4.31
CA ALA A 96 17.95 -12.00 4.64
C ALA A 96 17.22 -13.25 5.12
N VAL A 97 16.14 -13.08 5.89
CA VAL A 97 15.35 -14.17 6.44
C VAL A 97 13.87 -13.94 6.17
N PHE A 98 13.20 -14.95 5.64
CA PHE A 98 11.73 -14.99 5.56
C PHE A 98 11.19 -15.95 6.60
N VAL A 99 10.17 -15.54 7.35
CA VAL A 99 9.60 -16.32 8.46
C VAL A 99 8.09 -16.41 8.31
N THR A 100 7.56 -17.62 8.31
CA THR A 100 6.13 -17.87 8.21
C THR A 100 5.70 -19.03 9.12
N GLY A 101 4.57 -18.85 9.84
CA GLY A 101 3.92 -19.92 10.61
C GLY A 101 4.64 -20.38 11.88
N VAL A 102 5.87 -19.95 12.16
CA VAL A 102 6.60 -20.36 13.38
C VAL A 102 5.97 -19.81 14.65
N ASN A 103 6.20 -20.47 15.78
CA ASN A 103 5.68 -20.04 17.06
C ASN A 103 6.22 -18.65 17.48
N SER A 104 5.47 -17.90 18.29
CA SER A 104 5.81 -16.53 18.67
C SER A 104 7.14 -16.40 19.39
N ARG A 105 7.54 -17.40 20.18
CA ARG A 105 8.81 -17.39 20.91
C ARG A 105 10.00 -17.49 19.95
N CYS A 106 9.97 -18.42 19.00
CA CYS A 106 10.99 -18.59 17.98
C CYS A 106 11.03 -17.34 17.08
N ARG A 107 9.87 -16.84 16.63
CA ARG A 107 9.75 -15.65 15.80
C ARG A 107 10.39 -14.42 16.46
N ASN A 108 10.13 -14.19 17.75
CA ASN A 108 10.73 -13.08 18.48
C ASN A 108 12.25 -13.23 18.61
N GLY A 109 12.76 -14.46 18.76
CA GLY A 109 14.18 -14.73 18.74
C GLY A 109 14.82 -14.38 17.39
N ILE A 110 14.20 -14.81 16.28
CA ILE A 110 14.67 -14.48 14.92
C ILE A 110 14.62 -12.98 14.68
N LEU A 111 13.56 -12.30 15.10
CA LEU A 111 13.41 -10.85 14.96
C LEU A 111 14.53 -10.10 15.70
N LYS A 112 14.85 -10.52 16.93
CA LYS A 112 15.94 -9.96 17.71
C LYS A 112 17.29 -10.19 17.02
N TYR A 113 17.55 -11.40 16.54
CA TYR A 113 18.74 -11.74 15.77
C TYR A 113 18.88 -10.89 14.50
N CYS A 114 17.84 -10.77 13.70
CA CYS A 114 17.86 -9.93 12.50
C CYS A 114 18.19 -8.47 12.82
N LYS A 115 17.69 -7.95 13.95
CA LYS A 115 17.97 -6.59 14.41
C LYS A 115 19.42 -6.43 14.89
N GLU A 116 19.96 -7.41 15.60
CA GLU A 116 21.33 -7.40 16.12
C GLU A 116 22.34 -7.50 14.99
N GLU A 117 22.13 -8.39 14.01
CA GLU A 117 23.01 -8.60 12.85
C GLU A 117 22.77 -7.58 11.72
N GLY A 118 21.75 -6.74 11.82
CA GLY A 118 21.42 -5.74 10.79
C GLY A 118 20.94 -6.34 9.47
N ILE A 119 20.42 -7.57 9.48
CA ILE A 119 19.89 -8.24 8.29
C ILE A 119 18.37 -8.05 8.16
N PRO A 120 17.83 -7.87 6.95
CA PRO A 120 16.39 -7.75 6.75
C PRO A 120 15.67 -9.07 7.07
N GLY A 121 14.71 -8.98 7.99
CA GLY A 121 13.79 -10.07 8.33
C GLY A 121 12.38 -9.76 7.86
N PHE A 122 11.76 -10.67 7.13
CA PHE A 122 10.39 -10.57 6.63
C PHE A 122 9.52 -11.58 7.36
N PHE A 123 8.56 -11.08 8.10
CA PHE A 123 7.70 -11.89 8.96
C PHE A 123 6.26 -11.84 8.45
N LEU A 124 5.68 -12.99 8.16
CA LEU A 124 4.26 -13.05 7.87
C LEU A 124 3.47 -12.80 9.17
N PRO A 125 2.62 -11.77 9.23
CA PRO A 125 1.94 -11.42 10.45
C PRO A 125 0.91 -12.49 10.85
N HIS A 126 0.81 -12.77 12.13
CA HIS A 126 -0.32 -13.51 12.71
C HIS A 126 -1.52 -12.57 12.91
N VAL A 127 -2.71 -13.13 13.09
CA VAL A 127 -3.93 -12.34 13.34
C VAL A 127 -3.75 -11.38 14.53
N GLY A 128 -3.07 -11.83 15.57
CA GLY A 128 -2.75 -10.99 16.73
C GLY A 128 -1.89 -9.77 16.39
N ASP A 129 -0.93 -9.91 15.49
CA ASP A 129 -0.05 -8.82 15.06
C ASP A 129 -0.83 -7.76 14.28
N VAL A 130 -1.73 -8.21 13.40
CA VAL A 130 -2.60 -7.32 12.62
C VAL A 130 -3.53 -6.53 13.56
N ILE A 131 -4.08 -7.18 14.59
CA ILE A 131 -4.92 -6.51 15.59
C ILE A 131 -4.09 -5.52 16.41
N MET A 132 -2.86 -5.89 16.79
CA MET A 132 -1.97 -5.03 17.57
C MET A 132 -1.41 -3.84 16.77
N GLN A 133 -1.34 -3.92 15.45
CA GLN A 133 -0.91 -2.81 14.62
C GLN A 133 -1.80 -1.56 14.79
N ASP A 134 -3.07 -1.79 15.12
CA ASP A 134 -4.06 -0.74 15.38
C ASP A 134 -4.18 -0.36 16.84
N ALA A 135 -3.39 -0.96 17.73
CA ALA A 135 -3.42 -0.67 19.16
C ALA A 135 -2.89 0.73 19.46
N ARG A 136 -3.51 1.39 20.45
CA ARG A 136 -2.99 2.67 20.95
C ARG A 136 -1.92 2.41 22.01
N HIS A 137 -0.81 3.10 21.89
CA HIS A 137 0.19 3.14 22.94
C HIS A 137 -0.31 4.05 24.06
N ILE A 138 -0.56 3.49 25.23
CA ILE A 138 -0.93 4.24 26.44
C ILE A 138 0.22 4.07 27.43
N GLN A 139 0.79 5.17 27.89
CA GLN A 139 1.70 5.16 29.01
C GLN A 139 0.86 5.14 30.30
N THR A 140 0.90 4.02 30.99
CA THR A 140 0.24 3.86 32.31
C THR A 140 1.34 3.59 33.31
N PHE A 141 1.58 4.56 34.23
CA PHE A 141 2.64 4.52 35.22
C PHE A 141 4.03 4.28 34.59
N ASP A 142 4.72 3.20 34.91
CA ASP A 142 6.09 2.94 34.49
C ASP A 142 6.23 2.00 33.28
N ALA A 143 5.11 1.58 32.66
CA ALA A 143 5.15 0.64 31.54
C ALA A 143 4.32 1.09 30.34
N PRO A 144 4.85 0.97 29.10
CA PRO A 144 4.06 1.16 27.90
C PRO A 144 3.05 0.01 27.74
N VAL A 145 1.77 0.34 27.65
CA VAL A 145 0.68 -0.61 27.46
C VAL A 145 0.05 -0.43 26.08
N LEU A 146 -0.18 -1.56 25.38
CA LEU A 146 -0.91 -1.58 24.13
C LEU A 146 -2.41 -1.76 24.43
N TYR A 147 -3.20 -0.73 24.13
CA TYR A 147 -4.63 -0.75 24.30
C TYR A 147 -5.34 -1.05 22.98
N VAL A 148 -5.98 -2.20 22.92
CA VAL A 148 -6.79 -2.63 21.76
C VAL A 148 -8.25 -2.39 22.09
N ASN A 149 -8.91 -1.54 21.32
CA ASN A 149 -10.35 -1.31 21.43
C ASN A 149 -11.03 -1.50 20.08
N ARG A 150 -12.28 -1.93 20.10
CA ARG A 150 -13.11 -1.99 18.92
C ARG A 150 -13.27 -0.57 18.34
N ARG A 151 -12.66 -0.30 17.19
CA ARG A 151 -12.81 0.99 16.49
C ARG A 151 -14.21 1.08 15.89
N GLY A 152 -15.18 1.47 16.71
CA GLY A 152 -16.40 2.11 16.21
C GLY A 152 -16.16 3.62 16.19
N LEU A 153 -16.60 4.32 15.16
CA LEU A 153 -16.72 5.78 15.21
C LEU A 153 -17.51 6.10 16.46
N LYS A 154 -16.93 6.91 17.37
CA LYS A 154 -17.71 7.42 18.52
C LYS A 154 -18.95 8.07 17.95
N VAL A 155 -20.10 7.85 18.59
CA VAL A 155 -21.40 8.37 18.16
C VAL A 155 -21.35 9.86 17.84
N GLU A 156 -20.55 10.61 18.58
CA GLU A 156 -20.28 12.03 18.40
C GLU A 156 -19.65 12.34 17.04
N TYR A 157 -18.62 11.59 16.65
CA TYR A 157 -17.97 11.76 15.32
C TYR A 157 -18.86 11.32 14.18
N ALA A 158 -19.69 10.27 14.38
CA ALA A 158 -20.65 9.86 13.37
C ALA A 158 -21.73 10.93 13.17
N PHE A 159 -22.16 11.59 14.25
CA PHE A 159 -23.11 12.70 14.17
C PHE A 159 -22.52 13.93 13.46
N ILE A 160 -21.31 14.35 13.86
CA ILE A 160 -20.61 15.48 13.22
C ILE A 160 -20.37 15.22 11.74
N LYS A 161 -19.90 14.02 11.39
CA LYS A 161 -19.74 13.62 10.00
C LYS A 161 -21.06 13.71 9.24
N ARG A 162 -22.15 13.17 9.79
CA ARG A 162 -23.47 13.19 9.14
C ARG A 162 -23.98 14.61 8.93
N ALA A 163 -23.81 15.49 9.94
CA ALA A 163 -24.16 16.89 9.84
C ALA A 163 -23.37 17.60 8.72
N PHE A 164 -22.06 17.33 8.64
CA PHE A 164 -21.21 17.88 7.59
C PHE A 164 -21.58 17.34 6.21
N ASP A 165 -21.86 16.06 6.07
CA ASP A 165 -22.29 15.44 4.80
C ASP A 165 -23.62 16.06 4.31
N ILE A 166 -24.58 16.30 5.20
CA ILE A 166 -25.85 16.95 4.88
C ILE A 166 -25.62 18.41 4.45
N PHE A 167 -24.79 19.15 5.19
CA PHE A 167 -24.50 20.55 4.84
C PHE A 167 -23.77 20.68 3.50
N ALA A 168 -22.77 19.82 3.26
CA ALA A 168 -22.03 19.81 2.00
C ALA A 168 -22.92 19.42 0.81
N SER A 169 -23.81 18.44 0.98
CA SER A 169 -24.75 18.03 -0.07
C SER A 169 -25.77 19.12 -0.38
N LEU A 170 -26.27 19.82 0.64
CA LEU A 170 -27.22 20.92 0.47
C LEU A 170 -26.55 22.09 -0.28
N LEU A 171 -25.32 22.45 0.09
CA LEU A 171 -24.51 23.44 -0.63
C LEU A 171 -24.26 23.02 -2.09
N GLY A 172 -23.92 21.75 -2.31
CA GLY A 172 -23.73 21.20 -3.66
C GLY A 172 -24.99 21.34 -4.51
N ILE A 173 -26.15 20.99 -3.97
CA ILE A 173 -27.43 21.15 -4.65
C ILE A 173 -27.70 22.64 -4.93
N LEU A 174 -27.50 23.55 -3.96
CA LEU A 174 -27.73 24.96 -4.11
C LEU A 174 -26.88 25.60 -5.22
N ILE A 175 -25.62 25.12 -5.37
CA ILE A 175 -24.71 25.65 -6.41
C ILE A 175 -25.03 25.04 -7.78
N LEU A 176 -25.39 23.74 -7.82
CA LEU A 176 -25.57 23.00 -9.07
C LEU A 176 -26.99 23.13 -9.65
N TRP A 177 -28.01 23.46 -8.83
CA TRP A 177 -29.38 23.55 -9.30
C TRP A 177 -29.60 24.52 -10.47
N PRO A 178 -28.98 25.71 -10.53
CA PRO A 178 -29.17 26.59 -11.68
C PRO A 178 -28.57 25.99 -12.95
N LEU A 179 -27.44 25.28 -12.83
CA LEU A 179 -26.83 24.56 -13.96
C LEU A 179 -27.75 23.45 -14.46
N MET A 180 -28.37 22.70 -13.53
CA MET A 180 -29.34 21.64 -13.86
C MET A 180 -30.60 22.24 -14.54
N LEU A 181 -31.04 23.41 -14.13
CA LEU A 181 -32.17 24.12 -14.78
C LEU A 181 -31.80 24.53 -16.21
N ILE A 182 -30.61 25.08 -16.42
CA ILE A 182 -30.13 25.48 -17.74
C ILE A 182 -30.05 24.28 -18.66
N THR A 183 -29.48 23.15 -18.19
CA THR A 183 -29.41 21.92 -18.97
C THR A 183 -30.79 21.34 -19.26
N ALA A 184 -31.71 21.36 -18.29
CA ALA A 184 -33.08 20.88 -18.49
C ALA A 184 -33.82 21.75 -19.53
N MET A 185 -33.64 23.07 -19.50
CA MET A 185 -34.19 23.98 -20.53
C MET A 185 -33.57 23.72 -21.90
N ALA A 186 -32.26 23.54 -21.98
CA ALA A 186 -31.57 23.26 -23.23
C ALA A 186 -32.09 21.96 -23.87
N ILE A 187 -32.27 20.91 -23.09
CA ILE A 187 -32.82 19.61 -23.56
C ILE A 187 -34.26 19.81 -24.07
N LYS A 188 -35.06 20.57 -23.34
CA LYS A 188 -36.47 20.78 -23.70
C LYS A 188 -36.63 21.67 -24.95
N LEU A 189 -35.72 22.60 -25.18
CA LEU A 189 -35.70 23.46 -26.37
C LEU A 189 -35.15 22.75 -27.62
N TYR A 190 -34.17 21.84 -27.43
CA TYR A 190 -33.53 21.17 -28.54
C TYR A 190 -34.26 19.89 -28.97
N ASP A 191 -34.66 19.04 -28.04
CA ASP A 191 -35.13 17.68 -28.32
C ASP A 191 -36.61 17.42 -27.96
N HIS A 192 -37.30 18.43 -27.34
CA HIS A 192 -38.73 18.34 -26.88
C HIS A 192 -39.01 17.08 -25.98
N GLY A 193 -37.93 16.39 -25.53
CA GLY A 193 -38.00 15.20 -24.71
C GLY A 193 -38.20 15.47 -23.21
N PRO A 194 -38.43 14.43 -22.42
CA PRO A 194 -38.52 14.55 -20.96
C PRO A 194 -37.10 14.87 -20.38
N ALA A 195 -37.04 15.95 -19.57
CA ALA A 195 -35.78 16.39 -18.92
C ALA A 195 -35.28 15.40 -17.85
N LEU A 196 -36.10 14.47 -17.40
CA LEU A 196 -35.77 13.41 -16.45
C LEU A 196 -36.13 12.07 -17.08
N TYR A 197 -35.11 11.19 -17.20
CA TYR A 197 -35.32 9.83 -17.66
C TYR A 197 -35.90 8.95 -16.54
N LYS A 198 -37.03 8.32 -16.78
CA LYS A 198 -37.62 7.28 -15.90
C LYS A 198 -37.10 5.94 -16.36
N GLN A 199 -36.35 5.26 -15.49
CA GLN A 199 -36.02 3.83 -15.61
C GLN A 199 -37.17 3.00 -15.11
#